data_702bf4ffac320dcc293d71135a3bd8b9
#
_entry.id   702bf4ffac320dcc293d71135a3bd8b9
#
_cell.length_a   1.000
_cell.length_b   1.000
_cell.length_c   1.000
_cell.angle_alpha   90.00
_cell.angle_beta   90.00
_cell.angle_gamma   90.00
#
_symmetry.space_group_name_H-M   'P 1'
#
loop_
_entity.id
_entity.type
_entity.pdbx_description
1 polymer ?
#
loop_
_entity_poly.entity_id
_entity_poly.type
_entity_poly.pdbx_seq_one_letter_code
_entity_poly.pdbx_strand_id
1 'polypeptide(L)'
;ALACPEGARAIDPFTTHRFLMALEASGSTGKGSGWLARPLTLRDGVPVGAMPLYVKSHSQGEYIFDHGWAQGYERAGGSYYPKLQVAVPFTPATGRRFLCAPELRSALLDAAISLTEQNKLSSLHITFCTEDEAEALAGRHGLLHRITQQFHWENRGYATFTDFLNDLSSRKRKMIRKERETAQGRGLTIRALTGDQIEPAHWDTFWQFYQDTGSRKWGTPYLTRAFFTEIHRTMRNDVLLVLAFDGARAVAGALNFIGRDTLFGRYWGCSEDHPCLHFELCYYQAIDWAIA
;
A
#
# COMPACT_ATOMS: atom_id res chain seq x y z
N ALA A 1 -11.49 13.84 6.98
CA ALA A 1 -11.32 14.41 8.32
C ALA A 1 -10.72 13.37 9.30
N LEU A 2 -11.32 12.17 9.47
CA LEU A 2 -10.86 11.19 10.47
C LEU A 2 -9.46 10.60 10.18
N ALA A 3 -9.10 10.45 8.91
CA ALA A 3 -7.76 9.98 8.50
C ALA A 3 -6.73 11.11 8.44
N CYS A 4 -7.18 12.35 8.32
CA CYS A 4 -6.34 13.50 8.09
C CYS A 4 -7.02 14.75 8.69
N PRO A 5 -6.41 15.42 9.67
CA PRO A 5 -6.89 16.71 10.14
C PRO A 5 -6.96 17.70 8.98
N GLU A 6 -7.87 18.63 9.04
CA GLU A 6 -8.06 19.65 8.01
C GLU A 6 -6.75 20.42 7.75
N GLY A 7 -6.37 20.50 6.47
CA GLY A 7 -5.16 21.19 6.02
C GLY A 7 -3.84 20.44 6.21
N ALA A 8 -3.82 19.24 6.82
CA ALA A 8 -2.62 18.45 7.00
C ALA A 8 -2.56 17.28 6.00
N ARG A 9 -1.35 16.92 5.54
CA ARG A 9 -1.14 15.67 4.80
C ARG A 9 -1.36 14.49 5.74
N ALA A 10 -2.05 13.43 5.26
CA ALA A 10 -2.26 12.23 6.05
C ALA A 10 -0.94 11.54 6.37
N ILE A 11 -0.81 10.96 7.57
CA ILE A 11 0.31 10.09 7.93
C ILE A 11 0.35 8.90 6.98
N ASP A 12 -0.81 8.26 6.80
CA ASP A 12 -1.04 7.13 5.91
C ASP A 12 -2.01 7.58 4.79
N PRO A 13 -1.56 7.73 3.54
CA PRO A 13 -2.41 8.13 2.43
C PRO A 13 -3.47 7.09 2.07
N PHE A 14 -3.27 5.82 2.43
CA PHE A 14 -4.10 4.70 2.01
C PHE A 14 -5.42 4.59 2.78
N THR A 15 -5.48 5.12 4.00
CA THR A 15 -6.73 5.19 4.78
C THR A 15 -7.54 6.46 4.52
N THR A 16 -7.08 7.32 3.61
CA THR A 16 -7.84 8.50 3.21
C THR A 16 -9.07 8.12 2.38
N HIS A 17 -10.13 8.89 2.52
CA HIS A 17 -11.33 8.72 1.69
C HIS A 17 -11.00 8.76 0.19
N ARG A 18 -10.06 9.62 -0.24
CA ARG A 18 -9.65 9.75 -1.64
C ARG A 18 -9.08 8.43 -2.19
N PHE A 19 -8.21 7.77 -1.45
CA PHE A 19 -7.61 6.50 -1.87
C PHE A 19 -8.63 5.37 -1.92
N LEU A 20 -9.44 5.22 -0.86
CA LEU A 20 -10.46 4.17 -0.80
C LEU A 20 -11.53 4.36 -1.88
N MET A 21 -11.97 5.59 -2.11
CA MET A 21 -12.90 5.91 -3.20
C MET A 21 -12.29 5.68 -4.58
N ALA A 22 -10.99 5.92 -4.77
CA ALA A 22 -10.32 5.60 -6.04
C ALA A 22 -10.36 4.10 -6.36
N LEU A 23 -10.21 3.25 -5.33
CA LEU A 23 -10.34 1.78 -5.49
C LEU A 23 -11.78 1.37 -5.87
N GLU A 24 -12.79 1.97 -5.24
CA GLU A 24 -14.19 1.65 -5.50
C GLU A 24 -14.66 2.22 -6.84
N ALA A 25 -14.42 3.51 -7.10
CA ALA A 25 -14.84 4.18 -8.34
C ALA A 25 -14.19 3.58 -9.59
N SER A 26 -12.96 3.07 -9.46
CA SER A 26 -12.27 2.40 -10.56
C SER A 26 -12.72 0.96 -10.81
N GLY A 27 -13.54 0.37 -9.92
CA GLY A 27 -13.89 -1.04 -9.97
C GLY A 27 -12.73 -1.98 -9.59
N SER A 28 -11.64 -1.46 -8.98
CA SER A 28 -10.58 -2.29 -8.41
C SER A 28 -11.07 -3.08 -7.21
N THR A 29 -12.03 -2.53 -6.46
CA THR A 29 -12.83 -3.22 -5.44
C THR A 29 -14.31 -3.20 -5.83
N GLY A 30 -15.12 -4.08 -5.22
CA GLY A 30 -16.55 -4.17 -5.50
C GLY A 30 -16.96 -5.56 -6.00
N LYS A 31 -18.08 -5.63 -6.73
CA LYS A 31 -18.64 -6.88 -7.23
C LYS A 31 -17.64 -7.61 -8.16
N GLY A 32 -17.33 -8.86 -7.85
CA GLY A 32 -16.43 -9.69 -8.65
C GLY A 32 -14.93 -9.57 -8.30
N SER A 33 -14.52 -8.57 -7.53
CA SER A 33 -13.12 -8.40 -7.11
C SER A 33 -12.74 -9.25 -5.89
N GLY A 34 -13.71 -9.83 -5.20
CA GLY A 34 -13.51 -10.47 -3.90
C GLY A 34 -13.32 -9.51 -2.72
N TRP A 35 -13.47 -8.20 -2.95
CA TRP A 35 -13.38 -7.13 -1.95
C TRP A 35 -14.66 -6.30 -1.97
N LEU A 36 -15.68 -6.72 -1.23
CA LEU A 36 -16.94 -5.99 -1.16
C LEU A 36 -16.91 -5.01 0.01
N ALA A 37 -16.83 -3.71 -0.27
CA ALA A 37 -16.75 -2.66 0.73
C ALA A 37 -18.00 -2.61 1.63
N ARG A 38 -17.78 -2.53 2.95
CA ARG A 38 -18.78 -2.38 4.00
C ARG A 38 -18.23 -1.51 5.14
N PRO A 39 -17.76 -0.29 4.87
CA PRO A 39 -17.10 0.52 5.88
C PRO A 39 -18.03 0.77 7.06
N LEU A 40 -17.48 0.67 8.27
CA LEU A 40 -18.20 1.06 9.48
C LEU A 40 -17.95 2.52 9.79
N THR A 41 -18.99 3.20 10.25
CA THR A 41 -18.88 4.57 10.76
C THR A 41 -19.56 4.67 12.13
N LEU A 42 -18.84 5.25 13.08
CA LEU A 42 -19.39 5.64 14.38
C LEU A 42 -19.81 7.10 14.31
N ARG A 43 -21.02 7.40 14.78
CA ARG A 43 -21.59 8.76 14.74
C ARG A 43 -22.08 9.19 16.12
N ASP A 44 -21.81 10.44 16.43
CA ASP A 44 -22.40 11.21 17.51
C ASP A 44 -22.89 12.55 16.88
N GLY A 45 -24.08 12.49 16.24
CA GLY A 45 -24.53 13.53 15.33
C GLY A 45 -23.66 13.63 14.05
N VAL A 46 -22.34 13.75 14.25
CA VAL A 46 -21.32 13.76 13.17
C VAL A 46 -20.50 12.46 13.17
N PRO A 47 -19.77 12.14 12.09
CA PRO A 47 -18.83 11.00 12.11
C PRO A 47 -17.69 11.24 13.09
N VAL A 48 -17.59 10.40 14.14
CA VAL A 48 -16.51 10.43 15.15
C VAL A 48 -15.54 9.27 15.01
N GLY A 49 -15.90 8.25 14.23
CA GLY A 49 -15.06 7.11 13.94
C GLY A 49 -15.39 6.47 12.60
N ALA A 50 -14.39 5.84 11.98
CA ALA A 50 -14.56 5.04 10.78
C ALA A 50 -13.57 3.87 10.75
N MET A 51 -13.93 2.80 10.06
CA MET A 51 -13.10 1.62 9.88
C MET A 51 -13.30 1.08 8.45
N PRO A 52 -12.23 0.94 7.64
CA PRO A 52 -12.31 0.31 6.34
C PRO A 52 -12.58 -1.19 6.52
N LEU A 53 -13.73 -1.64 6.05
CA LEU A 53 -14.22 -3.00 6.27
C LEU A 53 -14.70 -3.60 4.95
N TYR A 54 -14.37 -4.88 4.73
CA TYR A 54 -14.69 -5.60 3.50
C TYR A 54 -15.19 -7.01 3.79
N VAL A 55 -16.20 -7.45 3.04
CA VAL A 55 -16.54 -8.87 2.96
C VAL A 55 -15.66 -9.48 1.88
N LYS A 56 -14.94 -10.55 2.25
CA LYS A 56 -13.95 -11.21 1.41
C LYS A 56 -14.42 -12.60 0.97
N SER A 57 -14.38 -12.86 -0.34
CA SER A 57 -14.65 -14.20 -0.90
C SER A 57 -13.39 -15.02 -1.18
N HIS A 58 -12.19 -14.44 -1.02
CA HIS A 58 -10.88 -15.07 -1.16
C HIS A 58 -9.80 -14.19 -0.53
N SER A 59 -8.59 -14.69 -0.27
CA SER A 59 -7.49 -13.92 0.34
C SER A 59 -6.56 -13.21 -0.64
N GLN A 60 -6.90 -13.16 -1.91
CA GLN A 60 -6.07 -12.43 -2.89
C GLN A 60 -6.03 -10.94 -2.58
N GLY A 61 -4.84 -10.34 -2.69
CA GLY A 61 -4.62 -8.93 -2.44
C GLY A 61 -4.54 -8.51 -0.97
N GLU A 62 -4.56 -9.46 -0.02
CA GLU A 62 -4.40 -9.21 1.41
C GLU A 62 -2.94 -9.19 1.87
N TYR A 63 -2.05 -9.91 1.17
CA TYR A 63 -0.62 -10.08 1.48
C TYR A 63 -0.32 -10.71 2.84
N ILE A 64 -1.26 -11.49 3.39
CA ILE A 64 -1.07 -12.19 4.68
C ILE A 64 -0.78 -13.69 4.51
N PHE A 65 -0.91 -14.23 3.29
CA PHE A 65 -0.57 -15.62 2.92
C PHE A 65 -1.20 -16.68 3.83
N ASP A 66 -2.52 -16.59 4.03
CA ASP A 66 -3.30 -17.50 4.89
C ASP A 66 -3.86 -18.73 4.16
N HIS A 67 -3.37 -19.06 2.97
CA HIS A 67 -3.86 -20.19 2.17
C HIS A 67 -3.79 -21.54 2.90
N GLY A 68 -2.74 -21.76 3.70
CA GLY A 68 -2.61 -22.97 4.53
C GLY A 68 -3.69 -23.08 5.60
N TRP A 69 -4.10 -21.94 6.17
CA TRP A 69 -5.19 -21.86 7.14
C TRP A 69 -6.54 -22.15 6.48
N ALA A 70 -6.79 -21.55 5.32
CA ALA A 70 -8.01 -21.78 4.54
C ALA A 70 -8.17 -23.25 4.20
N GLN A 71 -7.13 -23.89 3.65
CA GLN A 71 -7.13 -25.31 3.34
C GLN A 71 -7.30 -26.22 4.57
N GLY A 72 -6.66 -25.88 5.68
CA GLY A 72 -6.80 -26.62 6.94
C GLY A 72 -8.22 -26.58 7.48
N TYR A 73 -8.83 -25.39 7.47
CA TYR A 73 -10.19 -25.17 7.93
C TYR A 73 -11.22 -25.90 7.06
N GLU A 74 -11.06 -25.85 5.74
CA GLU A 74 -11.92 -26.56 4.79
C GLU A 74 -11.81 -28.08 4.90
N ARG A 75 -10.58 -28.62 5.11
CA ARG A 75 -10.38 -30.06 5.37
C ARG A 75 -11.06 -30.52 6.67
N ALA A 76 -11.18 -29.64 7.65
CA ALA A 76 -11.90 -29.90 8.88
C ALA A 76 -13.44 -29.76 8.74
N GLY A 77 -13.95 -29.53 7.52
CA GLY A 77 -15.38 -29.40 7.23
C GLY A 77 -15.94 -28.00 7.44
N GLY A 78 -15.10 -27.00 7.70
CA GLY A 78 -15.51 -25.61 7.82
C GLY A 78 -15.51 -24.88 6.47
N SER A 79 -16.11 -23.69 6.44
CA SER A 79 -16.05 -22.78 5.29
C SER A 79 -15.24 -21.55 5.65
N TYR A 80 -14.03 -21.38 5.06
CA TYR A 80 -13.13 -20.26 5.38
C TYR A 80 -13.62 -18.93 4.81
N TYR A 81 -14.38 -18.97 3.74
CA TYR A 81 -15.00 -17.79 3.12
C TYR A 81 -16.52 -17.92 3.10
N PRO A 82 -17.27 -16.80 3.11
CA PRO A 82 -16.79 -15.42 3.21
C PRO A 82 -16.31 -15.07 4.62
N LYS A 83 -15.32 -14.17 4.71
CA LYS A 83 -14.80 -13.61 5.95
C LYS A 83 -14.91 -12.09 5.97
N LEU A 84 -14.82 -11.49 7.16
CA LEU A 84 -14.77 -10.04 7.31
C LEU A 84 -13.31 -9.57 7.45
N GLN A 85 -12.96 -8.48 6.77
CA GLN A 85 -11.59 -7.98 6.70
C GLN A 85 -11.52 -6.48 6.96
N VAL A 86 -10.84 -6.09 8.02
CA VAL A 86 -10.41 -4.70 8.26
C VAL A 86 -9.04 -4.52 7.63
N ALA A 87 -8.98 -3.80 6.52
CA ALA A 87 -7.76 -3.64 5.73
C ALA A 87 -7.85 -2.45 4.77
N VAL A 88 -6.71 -2.07 4.22
CA VAL A 88 -6.67 -1.32 2.97
C VAL A 88 -6.41 -2.31 1.84
N PRO A 89 -7.29 -2.41 0.83
CA PRO A 89 -7.13 -3.36 -0.26
C PRO A 89 -5.81 -3.19 -1.00
N PHE A 90 -5.18 -4.30 -1.35
CA PHE A 90 -3.95 -4.36 -2.15
C PHE A 90 -2.74 -3.62 -1.54
N THR A 91 -2.77 -3.31 -0.23
CA THR A 91 -1.82 -2.41 0.41
C THR A 91 -1.25 -3.02 1.69
N PRO A 92 -0.11 -3.74 1.63
CA PRO A 92 0.55 -4.31 2.81
C PRO A 92 1.40 -3.27 3.54
N ALA A 93 0.80 -2.12 3.86
CA ALA A 93 1.44 -1.06 4.63
C ALA A 93 0.80 -0.97 6.01
N THR A 94 1.65 -0.87 7.04
CA THR A 94 1.18 -0.59 8.40
C THR A 94 0.56 0.80 8.46
N GLY A 95 -0.60 0.89 9.09
CA GLY A 95 -1.32 2.14 9.28
C GLY A 95 -2.57 1.95 10.12
N ARG A 96 -3.19 3.06 10.52
CA ARG A 96 -4.38 3.03 11.36
C ARG A 96 -5.53 2.30 10.67
N ARG A 97 -6.16 1.39 11.40
CA ARG A 97 -7.37 0.67 10.96
C ARG A 97 -8.61 1.17 11.66
N PHE A 98 -8.44 1.78 12.83
CA PHE A 98 -9.49 2.44 13.61
C PHE A 98 -9.30 3.96 13.52
N LEU A 99 -10.02 4.59 12.58
CA LEU A 99 -9.94 6.04 12.34
C LEU A 99 -10.82 6.78 13.35
N CYS A 100 -10.46 6.71 14.61
CA CYS A 100 -11.19 7.32 15.73
C CYS A 100 -10.22 7.64 16.87
N ALA A 101 -10.74 8.26 17.92
CA ALA A 101 -10.03 8.40 19.18
C ALA A 101 -9.85 7.01 19.84
N PRO A 102 -8.76 6.77 20.59
CA PRO A 102 -8.44 5.46 21.16
C PRO A 102 -9.56 4.81 21.96
N GLU A 103 -10.31 5.58 22.72
CA GLU A 103 -11.43 5.15 23.55
C GLU A 103 -12.62 4.59 22.75
N LEU A 104 -12.72 4.95 21.46
CA LEU A 104 -13.80 4.49 20.59
C LEU A 104 -13.44 3.21 19.79
N ARG A 105 -12.20 2.74 19.87
CA ARG A 105 -11.74 1.55 19.13
C ARG A 105 -12.55 0.29 19.48
N SER A 106 -12.84 0.10 20.78
CA SER A 106 -13.62 -1.06 21.23
C SER A 106 -15.01 -1.08 20.60
N ALA A 107 -15.70 0.05 20.51
CA ALA A 107 -17.02 0.12 19.92
C ALA A 107 -17.03 -0.28 18.43
N LEU A 108 -16.02 0.13 17.66
CA LEU A 108 -15.87 -0.29 16.26
C LEU A 108 -15.54 -1.77 16.14
N LEU A 109 -14.70 -2.31 17.04
CA LEU A 109 -14.37 -3.73 17.07
C LEU A 109 -15.60 -4.57 17.40
N ASP A 110 -16.33 -4.22 18.45
CA ASP A 110 -17.54 -4.94 18.90
C ASP A 110 -18.59 -4.96 17.78
N ALA A 111 -18.74 -3.85 17.06
CA ALA A 111 -19.63 -3.78 15.91
C ALA A 111 -19.19 -4.71 14.77
N ALA A 112 -17.88 -4.80 14.48
CA ALA A 112 -17.36 -5.69 13.45
C ALA A 112 -17.53 -7.17 13.83
N ILE A 113 -17.31 -7.53 15.11
CA ILE A 113 -17.55 -8.87 15.63
C ILE A 113 -19.03 -9.22 15.52
N SER A 114 -19.93 -8.34 15.98
CA SER A 114 -21.37 -8.54 15.87
C SER A 114 -21.84 -8.73 14.42
N LEU A 115 -21.27 -7.96 13.46
CA LEU A 115 -21.55 -8.15 12.06
C LEU A 115 -21.06 -9.52 11.54
N THR A 116 -19.90 -9.98 11.99
CA THR A 116 -19.37 -11.30 11.64
C THR A 116 -20.32 -12.40 12.07
N GLU A 117 -20.79 -12.35 13.33
CA GLU A 117 -21.71 -13.32 13.90
C GLU A 117 -23.10 -13.29 13.25
N GLN A 118 -23.69 -12.11 13.14
CA GLN A 118 -25.04 -11.93 12.55
C GLN A 118 -25.12 -12.40 11.10
N ASN A 119 -24.05 -12.22 10.35
CA ASN A 119 -23.96 -12.64 8.95
C ASN A 119 -23.36 -14.03 8.76
N LYS A 120 -23.06 -14.75 9.86
CA LYS A 120 -22.45 -16.08 9.86
C LYS A 120 -21.18 -16.14 8.98
N LEU A 121 -20.36 -15.09 9.05
CA LEU A 121 -19.07 -15.06 8.38
C LEU A 121 -18.06 -15.92 9.15
N SER A 122 -17.09 -16.48 8.46
CA SER A 122 -16.16 -17.45 9.04
C SER A 122 -15.24 -16.86 10.11
N SER A 123 -14.84 -15.62 9.96
CA SER A 123 -13.88 -14.93 10.82
C SER A 123 -13.84 -13.43 10.57
N LEU A 124 -13.25 -12.70 11.53
CA LEU A 124 -12.85 -11.30 11.38
C LEU A 124 -11.33 -11.21 11.38
N HIS A 125 -10.76 -10.58 10.35
CA HIS A 125 -9.33 -10.31 10.25
C HIS A 125 -9.07 -8.79 10.28
N ILE A 126 -8.02 -8.38 10.99
CA ILE A 126 -7.51 -7.01 11.01
C ILE A 126 -6.05 -7.09 10.60
N THR A 127 -5.69 -6.50 9.45
CA THR A 127 -4.35 -6.66 8.89
C THR A 127 -3.59 -5.34 8.83
N PHE A 128 -2.28 -5.41 9.11
CA PHE A 128 -1.36 -4.27 9.05
C PHE A 128 -1.84 -3.05 9.88
N CYS A 129 -2.48 -3.29 11.02
CA CYS A 129 -2.80 -2.25 11.99
C CYS A 129 -1.51 -1.75 12.67
N THR A 130 -1.60 -0.60 13.32
CA THR A 130 -0.49 -0.06 14.12
C THR A 130 -0.26 -0.89 15.39
N GLU A 131 0.94 -0.81 15.97
CA GLU A 131 1.30 -1.58 17.16
C GLU A 131 0.38 -1.22 18.33
N ASP A 132 0.11 0.06 18.56
CA ASP A 132 -0.81 0.55 19.60
C ASP A 132 -2.26 0.06 19.41
N GLU A 133 -2.71 -0.11 18.17
CA GLU A 133 -4.01 -0.73 17.87
C GLU A 133 -3.98 -2.23 18.20
N ALA A 134 -2.91 -2.94 17.79
CA ALA A 134 -2.77 -4.37 18.05
C ALA A 134 -2.68 -4.67 19.55
N GLU A 135 -1.87 -3.93 20.30
CA GLU A 135 -1.71 -4.09 21.74
C GLU A 135 -3.02 -3.79 22.51
N ALA A 136 -3.70 -2.71 22.14
CA ALA A 136 -4.96 -2.33 22.79
C ALA A 136 -6.08 -3.37 22.58
N LEU A 137 -6.02 -4.16 21.50
CA LEU A 137 -7.04 -5.12 21.11
C LEU A 137 -6.61 -6.58 21.30
N ALA A 138 -5.31 -6.84 21.55
CA ALA A 138 -4.78 -8.18 21.77
C ALA A 138 -5.50 -8.88 22.93
N GLY A 139 -5.86 -10.13 22.70
CA GLY A 139 -6.57 -10.95 23.69
C GLY A 139 -8.03 -10.58 23.96
N ARG A 140 -8.55 -9.51 23.33
CA ARG A 140 -9.97 -9.19 23.40
C ARG A 140 -10.77 -10.11 22.46
N HIS A 141 -11.90 -10.58 22.90
CA HIS A 141 -12.83 -11.40 22.11
C HIS A 141 -12.16 -12.63 21.43
N GLY A 142 -11.08 -13.16 22.01
CA GLY A 142 -10.37 -14.30 21.43
C GLY A 142 -9.56 -13.99 20.18
N LEU A 143 -9.25 -12.72 19.91
CA LEU A 143 -8.40 -12.32 18.80
C LEU A 143 -6.98 -12.88 18.98
N LEU A 144 -6.44 -13.45 17.90
CA LEU A 144 -5.08 -13.98 17.84
C LEU A 144 -4.15 -12.95 17.21
N HIS A 145 -3.11 -12.56 17.93
CA HIS A 145 -2.09 -11.65 17.42
C HIS A 145 -1.08 -12.41 16.57
N ARG A 146 -0.94 -12.03 15.30
CA ARG A 146 0.09 -12.54 14.38
C ARG A 146 1.07 -11.43 14.04
N ILE A 147 2.35 -11.76 14.12
CA ILE A 147 3.45 -10.84 13.81
C ILE A 147 4.08 -11.27 12.48
N THR A 148 4.37 -10.31 11.62
CA THR A 148 5.16 -10.47 10.41
C THR A 148 6.22 -9.37 10.35
N GLN A 149 7.23 -9.56 9.51
CA GLN A 149 8.35 -8.62 9.41
C GLN A 149 8.24 -7.80 8.13
N GLN A 150 8.45 -6.49 8.25
CA GLN A 150 8.67 -5.57 7.14
C GLN A 150 10.03 -4.88 7.32
N PHE A 151 10.67 -4.50 6.22
CA PHE A 151 11.92 -3.75 6.24
C PHE A 151 11.65 -2.31 5.85
N HIS A 152 12.06 -1.39 6.72
CA HIS A 152 11.95 0.05 6.48
C HIS A 152 13.34 0.66 6.44
N TRP A 153 13.52 1.63 5.57
CA TRP A 153 14.66 2.53 5.63
C TRP A 153 14.25 3.76 6.46
N GLU A 154 15.10 4.18 7.35
CA GLU A 154 14.89 5.34 8.22
C GLU A 154 15.94 6.41 7.94
N ASN A 155 15.51 7.65 7.75
CA ASN A 155 16.43 8.78 7.72
C ASN A 155 16.91 9.09 9.15
N ARG A 156 18.15 8.74 9.44
CA ARG A 156 18.81 8.97 10.74
C ARG A 156 19.47 10.34 10.83
N GLY A 157 18.95 11.33 10.12
CA GLY A 157 19.51 12.68 10.04
C GLY A 157 20.48 12.85 8.88
N TYR A 158 20.39 12.01 7.85
CA TYR A 158 21.17 12.19 6.62
C TYR A 158 20.70 13.43 5.87
N ALA A 159 21.64 14.31 5.51
CA ALA A 159 21.38 15.48 4.68
C ALA A 159 21.57 15.18 3.18
N THR A 160 22.31 14.11 2.86
CA THR A 160 22.60 13.67 1.49
C THR A 160 22.59 12.14 1.39
N PHE A 161 22.39 11.64 0.18
CA PHE A 161 22.54 10.20 -0.09
C PHE A 161 23.97 9.70 0.24
N THR A 162 24.98 10.56 0.13
CA THR A 162 26.35 10.23 0.50
C THR A 162 26.49 10.00 2.01
N ASP A 163 25.78 10.76 2.85
CA ASP A 163 25.77 10.55 4.29
C ASP A 163 25.18 9.19 4.65
N PHE A 164 24.07 8.83 4.02
CA PHE A 164 23.50 7.49 4.14
C PHE A 164 24.51 6.41 3.73
N LEU A 165 25.20 6.58 2.60
CA LEU A 165 26.23 5.63 2.19
C LEU A 165 27.36 5.52 3.19
N ASN A 166 27.75 6.60 3.83
CA ASN A 166 28.85 6.63 4.81
C ASN A 166 28.53 5.86 6.09
N ASP A 167 27.26 5.71 6.45
CA ASP A 167 26.80 4.90 7.58
C ASP A 167 26.85 3.38 7.29
N LEU A 168 27.02 3.00 6.03
CA LEU A 168 27.11 1.60 5.62
C LEU A 168 28.54 1.08 5.65
N SER A 169 28.68 -0.25 5.78
CA SER A 169 29.98 -0.90 5.61
C SER A 169 30.59 -0.58 4.23
N SER A 170 31.92 -0.56 4.14
CA SER A 170 32.63 -0.23 2.90
C SER A 170 32.24 -1.13 1.72
N ARG A 171 31.95 -2.42 1.99
CA ARG A 171 31.45 -3.37 0.97
C ARG A 171 30.09 -2.96 0.43
N LYS A 172 29.12 -2.65 1.31
CA LYS A 172 27.78 -2.24 0.93
C LYS A 172 27.80 -0.91 0.16
N ARG A 173 28.56 0.06 0.65
CA ARG A 173 28.75 1.36 -0.01
C ARG A 173 29.28 1.23 -1.43
N LYS A 174 30.33 0.41 -1.63
CA LYS A 174 30.89 0.15 -2.96
C LYS A 174 29.87 -0.54 -3.89
N MET A 175 29.13 -1.49 -3.35
CA MET A 175 28.09 -2.20 -4.10
C MET A 175 27.02 -1.24 -4.60
N ILE A 176 26.44 -0.42 -3.73
CA ILE A 176 25.38 0.53 -4.08
C ILE A 176 25.88 1.56 -5.10
N ARG A 177 27.10 2.11 -4.93
CA ARG A 177 27.68 3.02 -5.92
C ARG A 177 27.80 2.38 -7.29
N LYS A 178 28.29 1.14 -7.36
CA LYS A 178 28.42 0.41 -8.63
C LYS A 178 27.05 0.10 -9.26
N GLU A 179 26.04 -0.22 -8.47
CA GLU A 179 24.68 -0.46 -8.95
C GLU A 179 24.08 0.82 -9.54
N ARG A 180 24.21 1.97 -8.87
CA ARG A 180 23.77 3.27 -9.38
C ARG A 180 24.51 3.67 -10.66
N GLU A 181 25.84 3.53 -10.69
CA GLU A 181 26.65 3.75 -11.90
C GLU A 181 26.19 2.87 -13.08
N THR A 182 25.90 1.59 -12.80
CA THR A 182 25.42 0.65 -13.82
C THR A 182 24.05 1.04 -14.37
N ALA A 183 23.12 1.41 -13.49
CA ALA A 183 21.77 1.81 -13.89
C ALA A 183 21.75 3.14 -14.66
N GLN A 184 22.54 4.13 -14.20
CA GLN A 184 22.56 5.48 -14.79
C GLN A 184 23.51 5.59 -16.01
N GLY A 185 24.53 4.74 -16.10
CA GLY A 185 25.55 4.80 -17.13
C GLY A 185 25.13 4.32 -18.52
N ARG A 186 23.87 3.93 -18.71
CA ARG A 186 23.34 3.38 -19.96
C ARG A 186 22.58 4.39 -20.83
N GLY A 187 22.80 5.66 -20.61
CA GLY A 187 22.10 6.73 -21.37
C GLY A 187 20.65 6.94 -20.96
N LEU A 188 20.17 6.28 -19.91
CA LEU A 188 18.83 6.48 -19.38
C LEU A 188 18.75 7.80 -18.61
N THR A 189 17.66 8.52 -18.80
CA THR A 189 17.30 9.68 -17.99
C THR A 189 16.29 9.27 -16.94
N ILE A 190 16.58 9.50 -15.65
CA ILE A 190 15.66 9.19 -14.56
C ILE A 190 15.00 10.49 -14.10
N ARG A 191 13.67 10.46 -13.96
CA ARG A 191 12.86 11.61 -13.54
C ARG A 191 11.95 11.20 -12.38
N ALA A 192 12.00 11.94 -11.28
CA ALA A 192 11.10 11.84 -10.14
C ALA A 192 10.00 12.90 -10.30
N LEU A 193 8.78 12.47 -10.59
CA LEU A 193 7.65 13.32 -10.94
C LEU A 193 6.63 13.34 -9.80
N THR A 194 6.11 14.51 -9.46
CA THR A 194 5.03 14.70 -8.48
C THR A 194 4.11 15.84 -8.90
N GLY A 195 2.88 15.83 -8.42
CA GLY A 195 1.92 16.91 -8.66
C GLY A 195 1.65 17.15 -10.15
N ASP A 196 1.79 18.39 -10.58
CA ASP A 196 1.53 18.82 -11.98
C ASP A 196 2.58 18.33 -12.98
N GLN A 197 3.70 17.79 -12.51
CA GLN A 197 4.70 17.16 -13.39
C GLN A 197 4.22 15.81 -13.95
N ILE A 198 3.24 15.19 -13.29
CA ILE A 198 2.66 13.93 -13.73
C ILE A 198 1.56 14.22 -14.74
N GLU A 199 1.78 13.80 -15.99
CA GLU A 199 0.82 13.94 -17.07
C GLU A 199 -0.01 12.64 -17.25
N PRO A 200 -1.21 12.72 -17.84
CA PRO A 200 -2.02 11.51 -18.13
C PRO A 200 -1.28 10.42 -18.91
N ALA A 201 -0.42 10.81 -19.87
CA ALA A 201 0.38 9.87 -20.66
C ALA A 201 1.38 9.06 -19.80
N HIS A 202 1.89 9.63 -18.71
CA HIS A 202 2.75 8.89 -17.78
C HIS A 202 1.99 7.71 -17.14
N TRP A 203 0.68 7.87 -16.87
CA TRP A 203 -0.15 6.79 -16.32
C TRP A 203 -0.45 5.70 -17.35
N ASP A 204 -0.61 6.03 -18.63
CA ASP A 204 -0.79 5.03 -19.67
C ASP A 204 0.45 4.14 -19.80
N THR A 205 1.62 4.76 -19.77
CA THR A 205 2.89 4.04 -19.80
C THR A 205 3.10 3.20 -18.53
N PHE A 206 2.87 3.79 -17.36
CA PHE A 206 3.02 3.06 -16.10
C PHE A 206 2.03 1.89 -15.98
N TRP A 207 0.82 2.05 -16.50
CA TRP A 207 -0.17 0.97 -16.57
C TRP A 207 0.35 -0.23 -17.37
N GLN A 208 1.01 0.00 -18.50
CA GLN A 208 1.64 -1.08 -19.27
C GLN A 208 2.70 -1.81 -18.46
N PHE A 209 3.56 -1.08 -17.76
CA PHE A 209 4.57 -1.67 -16.85
C PHE A 209 3.94 -2.49 -15.72
N TYR A 210 2.88 -1.98 -15.13
CA TYR A 210 2.15 -2.65 -14.05
C TYR A 210 1.52 -3.96 -14.52
N GLN A 211 0.90 -3.96 -15.72
CA GLN A 211 0.33 -5.16 -16.35
C GLN A 211 1.39 -6.21 -16.63
N ASP A 212 2.50 -5.82 -17.24
CA ASP A 212 3.59 -6.72 -17.61
C ASP A 212 4.21 -7.39 -16.38
N THR A 213 4.48 -6.62 -15.32
CA THR A 213 4.98 -7.18 -14.06
C THR A 213 3.97 -8.14 -13.41
N GLY A 214 2.69 -7.84 -13.46
CA GLY A 214 1.62 -8.71 -12.96
C GLY A 214 1.58 -10.03 -13.71
N SER A 215 1.63 -10.01 -15.03
CA SER A 215 1.59 -11.21 -15.88
C SER A 215 2.80 -12.13 -15.70
N ARG A 216 3.99 -11.57 -15.46
CA ARG A 216 5.23 -12.34 -15.20
C ARG A 216 5.27 -12.97 -13.80
N LYS A 217 4.56 -12.40 -12.82
CA LYS A 217 4.65 -12.79 -11.39
C LYS A 217 3.45 -13.54 -10.84
N TRP A 218 2.70 -14.30 -11.63
CA TRP A 218 1.68 -15.22 -11.13
C TRP A 218 0.28 -14.64 -10.86
N GLY A 219 -0.13 -13.63 -11.55
CA GLY A 219 -1.48 -13.17 -11.28
C GLY A 219 -2.00 -12.08 -12.19
N THR A 220 -3.29 -11.87 -12.09
CA THR A 220 -3.94 -10.71 -12.67
C THR A 220 -3.66 -9.50 -11.79
N PRO A 221 -3.24 -8.38 -12.36
CA PRO A 221 -3.11 -7.12 -11.64
C PRO A 221 -4.41 -6.74 -10.93
N TYR A 222 -4.33 -6.32 -9.66
CA TYR A 222 -5.51 -5.98 -8.86
C TYR A 222 -6.14 -4.64 -9.23
N LEU A 223 -5.31 -3.67 -9.60
CA LEU A 223 -5.76 -2.33 -9.95
C LEU A 223 -6.18 -2.27 -11.41
N THR A 224 -7.18 -1.46 -11.71
CA THR A 224 -7.62 -1.16 -13.08
C THR A 224 -6.90 0.07 -13.61
N ARG A 225 -6.96 0.29 -14.94
CA ARG A 225 -6.43 1.54 -15.52
C ARG A 225 -7.12 2.79 -14.97
N ALA A 226 -8.43 2.67 -14.68
CA ALA A 226 -9.22 3.75 -14.11
C ALA A 226 -8.74 4.19 -12.71
N PHE A 227 -8.15 3.28 -11.92
CA PHE A 227 -7.56 3.64 -10.64
C PHE A 227 -6.48 4.72 -10.78
N PHE A 228 -5.61 4.61 -11.78
CA PHE A 228 -4.55 5.60 -12.03
C PHE A 228 -5.12 6.96 -12.47
N THR A 229 -6.24 6.96 -13.18
CA THR A 229 -6.98 8.19 -13.50
C THR A 229 -7.53 8.86 -12.23
N GLU A 230 -8.12 8.07 -11.33
CA GLU A 230 -8.69 8.58 -10.09
C GLU A 230 -7.62 9.15 -9.15
N ILE A 231 -6.48 8.46 -8.95
CA ILE A 231 -5.39 9.00 -8.12
C ILE A 231 -4.74 10.23 -8.76
N HIS A 232 -4.64 10.30 -10.09
CA HIS A 232 -4.20 11.52 -10.77
C HIS A 232 -5.12 12.70 -10.45
N ARG A 233 -6.43 12.50 -10.56
CA ARG A 233 -7.44 13.53 -10.34
C ARG A 233 -7.48 14.02 -8.89
N THR A 234 -7.31 13.11 -7.92
CA THR A 234 -7.60 13.41 -6.49
C THR A 234 -6.39 13.41 -5.57
N MET A 235 -5.28 12.79 -5.98
CA MET A 235 -4.11 12.51 -5.12
C MET A 235 -2.76 12.75 -5.81
N ARG A 236 -2.69 13.41 -6.96
CA ARG A 236 -1.43 13.58 -7.69
C ARG A 236 -0.30 14.23 -6.87
N ASN A 237 -0.66 15.08 -5.89
CA ASN A 237 0.30 15.69 -4.98
C ASN A 237 0.77 14.75 -3.85
N ASP A 238 0.10 13.61 -3.69
CA ASP A 238 0.46 12.57 -2.73
C ASP A 238 1.15 11.37 -3.43
N VAL A 239 1.63 11.58 -4.66
CA VAL A 239 2.30 10.56 -5.47
C VAL A 239 3.69 11.03 -5.88
N LEU A 240 4.66 10.11 -5.80
CA LEU A 240 5.96 10.20 -6.43
C LEU A 240 6.07 9.09 -7.48
N LEU A 241 6.10 9.47 -8.74
CA LEU A 241 6.28 8.56 -9.88
C LEU A 241 7.71 8.71 -10.40
N VAL A 242 8.54 7.70 -10.20
CA VAL A 242 9.91 7.67 -10.72
C VAL A 242 9.91 6.90 -12.03
N LEU A 243 10.30 7.56 -13.12
CA LEU A 243 10.35 6.97 -14.46
C LEU A 243 11.78 7.03 -15.02
N ALA A 244 12.20 5.96 -15.69
CA ALA A 244 13.41 5.91 -16.49
C ALA A 244 13.07 5.99 -17.95
N PHE A 245 13.78 6.85 -18.70
CA PHE A 245 13.57 7.13 -20.12
C PHE A 245 14.81 6.75 -20.94
N ASP A 246 14.57 6.07 -22.06
CA ASP A 246 15.50 5.95 -23.16
C ASP A 246 15.09 6.96 -24.25
N GLY A 247 15.80 8.07 -24.36
CA GLY A 247 15.38 9.21 -25.14
C GLY A 247 14.03 9.77 -24.65
N ALA A 248 13.00 9.73 -25.50
CA ALA A 248 11.65 10.17 -25.17
C ALA A 248 10.75 9.05 -24.62
N ARG A 249 11.17 7.79 -24.71
CA ARG A 249 10.38 6.62 -24.36
C ARG A 249 10.67 6.18 -22.92
N ALA A 250 9.65 6.15 -22.05
CA ALA A 250 9.81 5.55 -20.74
C ALA A 250 9.94 4.03 -20.87
N VAL A 251 10.92 3.44 -20.15
CA VAL A 251 11.24 2.00 -20.17
C VAL A 251 10.98 1.30 -18.86
N ALA A 252 10.92 2.04 -17.77
CA ALA A 252 10.63 1.49 -16.43
C ALA A 252 10.03 2.57 -15.53
N GLY A 253 9.35 2.12 -14.46
CA GLY A 253 8.77 3.04 -13.49
C GLY A 253 8.55 2.43 -12.10
N ALA A 254 8.62 3.28 -11.08
CA ALA A 254 8.27 2.97 -9.71
C ALA A 254 7.25 3.99 -9.18
N LEU A 255 6.15 3.48 -8.64
CA LEU A 255 5.10 4.28 -8.03
C LEU A 255 5.23 4.26 -6.52
N ASN A 256 5.29 5.43 -5.92
CA ASN A 256 5.31 5.63 -4.49
C ASN A 256 4.17 6.56 -4.07
N PHE A 257 3.71 6.41 -2.82
CA PHE A 257 2.77 7.34 -2.21
C PHE A 257 3.45 8.12 -1.08
N ILE A 258 3.16 9.41 -1.01
CA ILE A 258 3.76 10.34 -0.07
C ILE A 258 2.81 10.51 1.11
N GLY A 259 3.19 10.01 2.28
CA GLY A 259 2.58 10.34 3.55
C GLY A 259 3.17 11.62 4.13
N ARG A 260 2.77 11.98 5.36
CA ARG A 260 3.26 13.16 6.04
C ARG A 260 4.77 13.07 6.37
N ASP A 261 5.21 11.90 6.80
CA ASP A 261 6.56 11.61 7.29
C ASP A 261 7.15 10.31 6.69
N THR A 262 6.45 9.68 5.77
CA THR A 262 6.83 8.38 5.21
C THR A 262 6.55 8.34 3.71
N LEU A 263 7.52 7.84 2.94
CA LEU A 263 7.36 7.49 1.54
C LEU A 263 7.09 5.99 1.40
N PHE A 264 5.99 5.63 0.77
CA PHE A 264 5.54 4.25 0.61
C PHE A 264 5.79 3.77 -0.82
N GLY A 265 6.82 2.95 -1.03
CA GLY A 265 7.03 2.26 -2.30
C GLY A 265 5.95 1.22 -2.55
N ARG A 266 5.31 1.25 -3.72
CA ARG A 266 4.15 0.38 -3.99
C ARG A 266 4.30 -0.53 -5.19
N TYR A 267 4.50 0.01 -6.35
CA TYR A 267 4.48 -0.76 -7.59
C TYR A 267 5.69 -0.44 -8.45
N TRP A 268 6.19 -1.46 -9.12
CA TRP A 268 7.27 -1.40 -10.08
C TRP A 268 6.87 -2.10 -11.35
N GLY A 269 7.39 -1.64 -12.47
CA GLY A 269 7.36 -2.37 -13.72
C GLY A 269 8.31 -1.79 -14.75
N CYS A 270 8.57 -2.57 -15.80
CA CYS A 270 9.45 -2.20 -16.89
C CYS A 270 9.04 -2.91 -18.17
N SER A 271 9.29 -2.29 -19.34
CA SER A 271 9.15 -2.91 -20.64
C SER A 271 10.42 -3.66 -21.06
N GLU A 272 11.56 -3.30 -20.48
CA GLU A 272 12.87 -3.85 -20.80
C GLU A 272 13.66 -4.12 -19.53
N ASP A 273 14.47 -5.18 -19.54
CA ASP A 273 15.33 -5.53 -18.41
C ASP A 273 16.67 -4.77 -18.51
N HIS A 274 16.89 -3.88 -17.55
CA HIS A 274 18.14 -3.15 -17.40
C HIS A 274 18.78 -3.50 -16.07
N PRO A 275 20.08 -3.92 -16.04
CA PRO A 275 20.76 -4.28 -14.81
C PRO A 275 20.72 -3.17 -13.76
N CYS A 276 20.37 -3.54 -12.54
CA CYS A 276 20.25 -2.67 -11.35
C CYS A 276 19.16 -1.58 -11.43
N LEU A 277 18.42 -1.45 -12.52
CA LEU A 277 17.42 -0.37 -12.68
C LEU A 277 16.27 -0.50 -11.67
N HIS A 278 15.87 -1.73 -11.32
CA HIS A 278 14.88 -1.96 -10.27
C HIS A 278 15.32 -1.36 -8.92
N PHE A 279 16.56 -1.62 -8.50
CA PHE A 279 17.09 -1.06 -7.25
C PHE A 279 17.24 0.46 -7.32
N GLU A 280 17.66 0.98 -8.47
CA GLU A 280 17.79 2.43 -8.68
C GLU A 280 16.44 3.13 -8.50
N LEU A 281 15.38 2.69 -9.19
CA LEU A 281 14.10 3.39 -9.17
C LEU A 281 13.30 3.13 -7.88
N CYS A 282 13.31 1.89 -7.37
CA CYS A 282 12.47 1.53 -6.24
C CYS A 282 13.06 1.93 -4.89
N TYR A 283 14.40 1.99 -4.79
CA TYR A 283 15.07 2.24 -3.51
C TYR A 283 15.94 3.48 -3.54
N TYR A 284 16.91 3.58 -4.46
CA TYR A 284 17.90 4.65 -4.37
C TYR A 284 17.33 6.01 -4.71
N GLN A 285 16.47 6.12 -5.72
CA GLN A 285 15.76 7.35 -6.03
C GLN A 285 14.72 7.72 -4.95
N ALA A 286 14.05 6.72 -4.38
CA ALA A 286 13.09 6.94 -3.30
C ALA A 286 13.77 7.42 -2.01
N ILE A 287 14.94 6.85 -1.66
CA ILE A 287 15.76 7.29 -0.52
C ILE A 287 16.31 8.70 -0.75
N ASP A 288 16.84 8.96 -1.93
CA ASP A 288 17.39 10.26 -2.31
C ASP A 288 16.34 11.36 -2.20
N TRP A 289 15.14 11.08 -2.72
CA TRP A 289 13.99 11.97 -2.60
C TRP A 289 13.51 12.15 -1.15
N ALA A 290 13.53 11.09 -0.33
CA ALA A 290 13.09 11.17 1.07
C ALA A 290 14.10 11.88 1.99
N ILE A 291 15.36 12.00 1.57
CA ILE A 291 16.38 12.80 2.27
C ILE A 291 16.20 14.30 1.97
N ALA A 292 15.84 14.67 0.73
CA ALA A 292 15.68 16.05 0.28
C ALA A 292 14.40 16.70 0.83
#